data_018dcf95be10c5f2590552f03b0d59fe
#
_entry.id   018dcf95be10c5f2590552f03b0d59fe
#
_cell.length_a   1.000
_cell.length_b   1.000
_cell.length_c   1.000
_cell.angle_alpha   90.00
_cell.angle_beta   90.00
_cell.angle_gamma   90.00
#
_symmetry.space_group_name_H-M   'P 1'
#
loop_
_entity.id
_entity.type
_entity.pdbx_description
1 polymer ?
#
loop_
_entity_poly.entity_id
_entity_poly.type
_entity_poly.pdbx_seq_one_letter_code
_entity_poly.pdbx_strand_id
1 'polypeptide(L)'
;MTWKAGNESTVRGYKFTYDGLDRMLNAIYGETAGINTNANRFSENVTGYDKNGNIKGLQRYGQTGASAYGLIDNLTFTLNGNRLNRVDDAVAVSTYNGGFGFKDGVKQANEYTYDANGNLTKDLNKGITNISYNCLNLPNAVTFSDGS
;
A
#
# COMPACT_ATOMS: atom_id res chain seq x y z
N MET A 1 12.37 -16.34 0.96
CA MET A 1 11.36 -17.06 0.12
C MET A 1 11.76 -16.93 -1.33
N THR A 2 11.71 -18.03 -2.13
CA THR A 2 12.06 -18.02 -3.55
C THR A 2 11.03 -18.77 -4.38
N TRP A 3 10.86 -18.38 -5.65
CA TRP A 3 9.96 -19.06 -6.59
C TRP A 3 10.46 -18.96 -8.04
N LYS A 4 9.87 -19.75 -8.93
CA LYS A 4 9.97 -19.61 -10.39
C LYS A 4 8.56 -19.56 -10.96
N ALA A 5 8.35 -18.82 -12.04
CA ALA A 5 7.07 -18.73 -12.72
C ALA A 5 7.06 -19.68 -13.95
N GLY A 6 6.16 -20.65 -13.96
CA GLY A 6 6.03 -21.60 -15.06
C GLY A 6 7.34 -22.27 -15.46
N ASN A 7 7.66 -22.22 -16.74
CA ASN A 7 8.89 -22.80 -17.32
C ASN A 7 10.09 -21.84 -17.34
N GLU A 8 10.01 -20.69 -16.67
CA GLU A 8 11.11 -19.74 -16.64
C GLU A 8 12.32 -20.27 -15.85
N SER A 9 13.52 -19.94 -16.32
CA SER A 9 14.76 -20.26 -15.60
C SER A 9 15.06 -19.29 -14.45
N THR A 10 14.49 -18.09 -14.48
CA THR A 10 14.75 -17.03 -13.51
C THR A 10 14.17 -17.39 -12.15
N VAL A 11 15.06 -17.46 -11.17
CA VAL A 11 14.66 -17.55 -9.75
C VAL A 11 14.37 -16.14 -9.25
N ARG A 12 13.21 -15.95 -8.60
CA ARG A 12 12.81 -14.72 -7.94
C ARG A 12 12.61 -14.96 -6.46
N GLY A 13 12.70 -13.92 -5.66
CA GLY A 13 12.46 -14.07 -4.23
C GLY A 13 12.50 -12.76 -3.47
N TYR A 14 12.23 -12.88 -2.16
CA TYR A 14 12.37 -11.80 -1.20
C TYR A 14 13.30 -12.16 -0.07
N LYS A 15 14.10 -11.18 0.35
CA LYS A 15 14.81 -11.16 1.64
C LYS A 15 14.07 -10.21 2.56
N PHE A 16 13.76 -10.68 3.78
CA PHE A 16 13.07 -9.89 4.78
C PHE A 16 14.04 -9.45 5.87
N THR A 17 13.87 -8.24 6.38
CA THR A 17 14.53 -7.77 7.60
C THR A 17 13.47 -7.29 8.58
N TYR A 18 13.79 -7.42 9.87
CA TYR A 18 12.90 -7.12 10.97
C TYR A 18 13.59 -6.22 11.99
N ASP A 19 12.81 -5.48 12.76
CA ASP A 19 13.32 -4.75 13.92
C ASP A 19 13.41 -5.64 15.16
N GLY A 20 13.81 -5.05 16.30
CA GLY A 20 13.95 -5.77 17.58
C GLY A 20 12.61 -6.22 18.21
N LEU A 21 11.48 -5.90 17.61
CA LEU A 21 10.13 -6.34 17.99
C LEU A 21 9.52 -7.29 16.96
N ASP A 22 10.34 -7.87 16.08
CA ASP A 22 9.97 -8.79 14.99
C ASP A 22 8.99 -8.17 13.97
N ARG A 23 8.96 -6.82 13.85
CA ARG A 23 8.17 -6.13 12.83
C ARG A 23 8.98 -6.00 11.55
N MET A 24 8.37 -6.28 10.41
CA MET A 24 9.03 -6.21 9.11
C MET A 24 9.49 -4.77 8.79
N LEU A 25 10.77 -4.60 8.48
CA LEU A 25 11.34 -3.36 7.98
C LEU A 25 11.41 -3.35 6.45
N ASN A 26 11.90 -4.43 5.86
CA ASN A 26 12.09 -4.49 4.42
C ASN A 26 11.70 -5.86 3.88
N ALA A 27 11.11 -5.84 2.68
CA ALA A 27 10.95 -6.97 1.79
C ALA A 27 11.73 -6.65 0.51
N ILE A 28 13.01 -7.02 0.47
CA ILE A 28 13.90 -6.73 -0.67
C ILE A 28 13.70 -7.80 -1.72
N TYR A 29 13.13 -7.41 -2.86
CA TYR A 29 13.01 -8.25 -4.03
C TYR A 29 14.38 -8.56 -4.64
N GLY A 30 14.52 -9.71 -5.25
CA GLY A 30 15.71 -10.03 -6.02
C GLY A 30 15.48 -11.17 -7.00
N GLU A 31 16.36 -11.23 -7.98
CA GLU A 31 16.40 -12.28 -8.99
C GLU A 31 17.74 -13.00 -8.92
N THR A 32 17.88 -14.10 -9.68
CA THR A 32 19.01 -15.05 -9.68
C THR A 32 19.01 -15.96 -8.44
N ALA A 33 19.89 -16.96 -8.44
CA ALA A 33 19.98 -17.92 -7.32
C ALA A 33 20.31 -17.25 -5.97
N GLY A 34 21.02 -16.12 -5.97
CA GLY A 34 21.39 -15.37 -4.76
C GLY A 34 20.38 -14.30 -4.34
N ILE A 35 19.32 -14.07 -5.12
CA ILE A 35 18.35 -12.98 -4.91
C ILE A 35 19.09 -11.65 -4.64
N ASN A 36 19.99 -11.26 -5.54
CA ASN A 36 20.88 -10.12 -5.34
C ASN A 36 20.87 -9.11 -6.50
N THR A 37 19.98 -9.30 -7.50
CA THR A 37 19.82 -8.40 -8.64
C THR A 37 18.39 -7.85 -8.70
N ASN A 38 18.20 -6.71 -9.36
CA ASN A 38 16.90 -6.11 -9.64
C ASN A 38 16.06 -5.75 -8.38
N ALA A 39 16.70 -5.38 -7.28
CA ALA A 39 16.03 -5.03 -6.01
C ALA A 39 15.01 -3.89 -6.15
N ASN A 40 15.23 -2.95 -7.11
CA ASN A 40 14.33 -1.82 -7.37
C ASN A 40 13.07 -2.17 -8.17
N ARG A 41 12.84 -3.45 -8.51
CA ARG A 41 11.65 -3.83 -9.28
C ARG A 41 10.40 -3.93 -8.43
N PHE A 42 10.46 -4.58 -7.26
CA PHE A 42 9.28 -4.87 -6.44
C PHE A 42 9.59 -4.90 -4.95
N SER A 43 10.63 -4.19 -4.50
CA SER A 43 10.93 -4.11 -3.06
C SER A 43 9.93 -3.23 -2.35
N GLU A 44 9.68 -3.53 -1.07
CA GLU A 44 8.86 -2.77 -0.15
C GLU A 44 9.63 -2.48 1.15
N ASN A 45 9.54 -1.23 1.63
CA ASN A 45 10.25 -0.79 2.82
C ASN A 45 9.28 -0.05 3.74
N VAL A 46 9.14 -0.50 4.97
CA VAL A 46 8.43 0.22 6.02
C VAL A 46 9.38 1.28 6.60
N THR A 47 9.03 2.55 6.47
CA THR A 47 9.90 3.67 6.88
C THR A 47 9.71 4.06 8.34
N GLY A 48 8.74 3.50 9.03
CA GLY A 48 8.56 3.70 10.47
C GLY A 48 7.28 3.09 11.03
N TYR A 49 7.32 2.85 12.33
CA TYR A 49 6.18 2.44 13.15
C TYR A 49 5.93 3.44 14.26
N ASP A 50 4.69 3.53 14.71
CA ASP A 50 4.38 4.20 15.98
C ASP A 50 4.57 3.25 17.18
N LYS A 51 4.28 3.77 18.40
CA LYS A 51 4.41 2.99 19.64
C LYS A 51 3.40 1.84 19.74
N ASN A 52 2.30 1.90 19.00
CA ASN A 52 1.27 0.86 18.95
C ASN A 52 1.57 -0.22 17.90
N GLY A 53 2.62 -0.03 17.08
CA GLY A 53 2.97 -0.92 15.98
C GLY A 53 2.29 -0.60 14.66
N ASN A 54 1.58 0.54 14.56
CA ASN A 54 1.00 0.96 13.29
C ASN A 54 2.09 1.47 12.34
N ILE A 55 1.98 1.12 11.06
CA ILE A 55 2.88 1.61 10.02
C ILE A 55 2.66 3.11 9.82
N LYS A 56 3.74 3.90 9.88
CA LYS A 56 3.74 5.35 9.67
C LYS A 56 4.14 5.75 8.26
N GLY A 57 4.83 4.90 7.55
CA GLY A 57 5.21 5.14 6.18
C GLY A 57 5.68 3.89 5.47
N LEU A 58 5.48 3.88 4.14
CA LEU A 58 5.77 2.74 3.28
C LEU A 58 6.31 3.22 1.94
N GLN A 59 7.42 2.65 1.50
CA GLN A 59 7.93 2.80 0.14
C GLN A 59 7.71 1.52 -0.63
N ARG A 60 7.21 1.65 -1.87
CA ARG A 60 7.06 0.52 -2.79
C ARG A 60 7.72 0.80 -4.11
N TYR A 61 8.41 -0.20 -4.63
CA TYR A 61 9.01 -0.18 -5.95
C TYR A 61 8.19 -1.02 -6.91
N GLY A 62 8.08 -0.58 -8.14
CA GLY A 62 7.29 -1.26 -9.17
C GLY A 62 7.66 -0.79 -10.56
N GLN A 63 6.88 -1.24 -11.52
CA GLN A 63 7.08 -0.90 -12.92
C GLN A 63 6.62 0.54 -13.22
N THR A 64 7.50 1.33 -13.83
CA THR A 64 7.25 2.74 -14.21
C THR A 64 7.25 2.94 -15.73
N GLY A 65 7.62 1.92 -16.48
CA GLY A 65 7.66 1.91 -17.95
C GLY A 65 7.80 0.48 -18.47
N ALA A 66 7.81 0.26 -19.79
CA ALA A 66 7.88 -1.07 -20.41
C ALA A 66 9.05 -1.93 -19.91
N SER A 67 10.20 -1.30 -19.64
CA SER A 67 11.40 -1.95 -19.07
C SER A 67 11.99 -1.14 -17.90
N ALA A 68 11.26 -0.14 -17.42
CA ALA A 68 11.70 0.73 -16.33
C ALA A 68 11.01 0.37 -15.02
N TYR A 69 11.78 0.41 -13.95
CA TYR A 69 11.31 0.16 -12.58
C TYR A 69 11.87 1.23 -11.66
N GLY A 70 11.11 1.58 -10.63
CA GLY A 70 11.49 2.60 -9.68
C GLY A 70 10.51 2.69 -8.52
N LEU A 71 10.67 3.74 -7.71
CA LEU A 71 9.76 4.04 -6.63
C LEU A 71 8.40 4.44 -7.20
N ILE A 72 7.35 3.72 -6.84
CA ILE A 72 5.96 3.98 -7.27
C ILE A 72 5.12 4.58 -6.15
N ASP A 73 5.51 4.40 -4.88
CA ASP A 73 4.89 5.01 -3.72
C ASP A 73 5.93 5.40 -2.68
N ASN A 74 5.72 6.53 -2.05
CA ASN A 74 6.39 6.96 -0.83
C ASN A 74 5.35 7.51 0.13
N LEU A 75 4.63 6.59 0.76
CA LEU A 75 3.43 6.85 1.53
C LEU A 75 3.76 7.32 2.94
N THR A 76 3.00 8.32 3.40
CA THR A 76 2.92 8.74 4.81
C THR A 76 1.51 8.51 5.31
N PHE A 77 1.36 7.79 6.43
CA PHE A 77 0.07 7.49 7.05
C PHE A 77 -0.16 8.41 8.25
N THR A 78 -1.24 9.19 8.19
CA THR A 78 -1.74 9.96 9.33
C THR A 78 -2.83 9.14 10.02
N LEU A 79 -2.63 8.88 11.31
CA LEU A 79 -3.49 8.02 12.11
C LEU A 79 -4.17 8.82 13.23
N ASN A 80 -5.37 8.40 13.60
CA ASN A 80 -6.07 8.80 14.81
C ASN A 80 -6.25 7.56 15.70
N GLY A 81 -5.38 7.40 16.70
CA GLY A 81 -5.21 6.12 17.39
C GLY A 81 -4.73 5.04 16.41
N ASN A 82 -5.48 3.94 16.28
CA ASN A 82 -5.20 2.85 15.34
C ASN A 82 -6.03 2.95 14.04
N ARG A 83 -6.72 4.08 13.81
CA ARG A 83 -7.53 4.29 12.61
C ARG A 83 -6.79 5.17 11.62
N LEU A 84 -6.78 4.77 10.35
CA LEU A 84 -6.22 5.55 9.27
C LEU A 84 -7.10 6.79 9.05
N ASN A 85 -6.48 7.97 9.00
CA ASN A 85 -7.18 9.23 8.78
C ASN A 85 -6.87 9.83 7.41
N ARG A 86 -5.62 9.70 6.97
CA ARG A 86 -5.13 10.24 5.70
C ARG A 86 -3.92 9.46 5.21
N VAL A 87 -3.77 9.37 3.89
CA VAL A 87 -2.56 8.87 3.22
C VAL A 87 -2.04 9.95 2.29
N ASP A 88 -0.76 10.28 2.39
CA ASP A 88 -0.06 11.15 1.46
C ASP A 88 0.96 10.35 0.68
N ASP A 89 0.99 10.50 -0.64
CA ASP A 89 2.04 9.97 -1.49
C ASP A 89 2.92 11.12 -2.01
N ALA A 90 4.23 11.00 -1.79
CA ALA A 90 5.22 11.95 -2.29
C ALA A 90 5.68 11.65 -3.73
N VAL A 91 5.25 10.53 -4.31
CA VAL A 91 5.57 10.12 -5.69
C VAL A 91 4.42 10.47 -6.61
N ALA A 92 4.72 11.10 -7.75
CA ALA A 92 3.73 11.33 -8.78
C ALA A 92 3.26 10.01 -9.39
N VAL A 93 1.95 9.85 -9.55
CA VAL A 93 1.36 8.65 -10.16
C VAL A 93 1.94 8.43 -11.56
N SER A 94 2.55 7.27 -11.79
CA SER A 94 2.97 6.86 -13.13
C SER A 94 1.74 6.65 -14.02
N THR A 95 1.82 7.13 -15.26
CA THR A 95 0.77 6.90 -16.27
C THR A 95 0.93 5.55 -16.99
N TYR A 96 2.03 4.84 -16.77
CA TYR A 96 2.28 3.55 -17.40
C TYR A 96 1.28 2.50 -16.93
N ASN A 97 0.54 1.89 -17.86
CA ASN A 97 -0.52 0.90 -17.59
C ASN A 97 -1.55 1.34 -16.52
N GLY A 98 -1.90 2.63 -16.51
CA GLY A 98 -2.85 3.17 -15.54
C GLY A 98 -2.29 3.40 -14.13
N GLY A 99 -0.98 3.19 -13.95
CA GLY A 99 -0.28 3.35 -12.68
C GLY A 99 -0.50 2.18 -11.72
N PHE A 100 0.58 1.70 -11.13
CA PHE A 100 0.57 0.63 -10.11
C PHE A 100 0.67 1.17 -8.68
N GLY A 101 0.92 2.48 -8.54
CA GLY A 101 1.02 3.17 -7.26
C GLY A 101 -0.33 3.51 -6.64
N PHE A 102 -0.28 3.97 -5.41
CA PHE A 102 -1.43 4.52 -4.70
C PHE A 102 -1.96 5.75 -5.44
N LYS A 103 -3.28 5.86 -5.57
CA LYS A 103 -3.92 7.02 -6.21
C LYS A 103 -4.31 8.05 -5.15
N ASP A 104 -3.36 8.91 -4.83
CA ASP A 104 -3.54 10.02 -3.89
C ASP A 104 -4.25 11.21 -4.57
N GLY A 105 -5.54 11.04 -4.84
CA GLY A 105 -6.38 12.01 -5.55
C GLY A 105 -7.00 13.07 -4.64
N VAL A 106 -7.00 12.86 -3.33
CA VAL A 106 -7.68 13.72 -2.35
C VAL A 106 -6.68 14.21 -1.30
N LYS A 107 -6.65 15.53 -1.08
CA LYS A 107 -5.76 16.19 -0.11
C LYS A 107 -6.57 16.83 1.02
N GLN A 108 -7.31 16.00 1.77
CA GLN A 108 -8.11 16.45 2.90
C GLN A 108 -7.55 15.94 4.23
N ALA A 109 -7.85 16.64 5.32
CA ALA A 109 -7.39 16.23 6.65
C ALA A 109 -7.97 14.86 7.08
N ASN A 110 -9.18 14.53 6.62
CA ASN A 110 -9.88 13.29 6.92
C ASN A 110 -10.36 12.65 5.60
N GLU A 111 -9.56 11.78 5.03
CA GLU A 111 -9.90 11.04 3.80
C GLU A 111 -10.70 9.78 4.10
N TYR A 112 -10.52 9.26 5.33
CA TYR A 112 -11.19 8.07 5.85
C TYR A 112 -12.03 8.45 7.06
N THR A 113 -13.26 7.95 7.13
CA THR A 113 -14.13 8.12 8.31
C THR A 113 -14.73 6.80 8.74
N TYR A 114 -15.12 6.71 10.01
CA TYR A 114 -15.57 5.48 10.63
C TYR A 114 -16.82 5.73 11.47
N ASP A 115 -17.66 4.71 11.59
CA ASP A 115 -18.79 4.71 12.54
C ASP A 115 -18.32 4.44 13.98
N ALA A 116 -19.29 4.39 14.92
CA ALA A 116 -19.01 4.14 16.33
C ALA A 116 -18.43 2.73 16.58
N ASN A 117 -18.72 1.76 15.71
CA ASN A 117 -18.23 0.41 15.81
C ASN A 117 -16.83 0.24 15.18
N GLY A 118 -16.31 1.28 14.49
CA GLY A 118 -15.03 1.26 13.80
C GLY A 118 -15.10 0.77 12.36
N ASN A 119 -16.27 0.61 11.79
CA ASN A 119 -16.44 0.28 10.37
C ASN A 119 -16.13 1.50 9.50
N LEU A 120 -15.44 1.32 8.39
CA LEU A 120 -15.11 2.39 7.45
C LEU A 120 -16.39 2.92 6.80
N THR A 121 -16.66 4.22 6.89
CA THR A 121 -17.83 4.86 6.26
C THR A 121 -17.50 5.69 5.05
N LYS A 122 -16.22 6.10 4.87
CA LYS A 122 -15.73 6.82 3.67
C LYS A 122 -14.31 6.40 3.33
N ASP A 123 -14.02 6.36 2.03
CA ASP A 123 -12.68 6.28 1.43
C ASP A 123 -12.66 7.23 0.23
N LEU A 124 -12.24 8.45 0.45
CA LEU A 124 -12.31 9.49 -0.58
C LEU A 124 -11.32 9.25 -1.72
N ASN A 125 -10.19 8.57 -1.47
CA ASN A 125 -9.23 8.22 -2.52
C ASN A 125 -9.77 7.19 -3.51
N LYS A 126 -10.77 6.40 -3.09
CA LYS A 126 -11.54 5.50 -3.96
C LYS A 126 -12.85 6.10 -4.44
N GLY A 127 -13.12 7.38 -4.16
CA GLY A 127 -14.39 8.02 -4.49
C GLY A 127 -15.57 7.49 -3.66
N ILE A 128 -15.35 6.76 -2.57
CA ILE A 128 -16.42 6.23 -1.72
C ILE A 128 -16.85 7.32 -0.73
N THR A 129 -18.10 7.77 -0.88
CA THR A 129 -18.68 8.85 -0.07
C THR A 129 -19.50 8.33 1.10
N ASN A 130 -20.01 7.10 1.01
CA ASN A 130 -20.72 6.45 2.10
C ASN A 130 -20.65 4.93 2.00
N ILE A 131 -20.48 4.27 3.14
CA ILE A 131 -20.68 2.82 3.31
C ILE A 131 -21.68 2.66 4.47
N SER A 132 -22.81 1.99 4.22
CA SER A 132 -23.74 1.61 5.25
C SER A 132 -23.58 0.13 5.64
N TYR A 133 -23.90 -0.18 6.88
CA TYR A 133 -23.75 -1.51 7.45
C TYR A 133 -25.05 -2.01 8.05
N ASN A 134 -25.24 -3.32 8.01
CA ASN A 134 -26.37 -3.98 8.70
C ASN A 134 -26.03 -4.23 10.20
N CYS A 135 -26.96 -4.82 10.93
CA CYS A 135 -26.79 -5.11 12.37
C CYS A 135 -25.67 -6.13 12.68
N LEU A 136 -25.13 -6.82 11.68
CA LEU A 136 -24.00 -7.76 11.82
C LEU A 136 -22.67 -7.10 11.42
N ASN A 137 -22.62 -5.78 11.23
CA ASN A 137 -21.46 -5.02 10.71
C ASN A 137 -20.98 -5.50 9.33
N LEU A 138 -21.87 -6.03 8.49
CA LEU A 138 -21.59 -6.36 7.10
C LEU A 138 -22.00 -5.20 6.20
N PRO A 139 -21.19 -4.81 5.19
CA PRO A 139 -21.56 -3.77 4.24
C PRO A 139 -22.90 -4.08 3.56
N ASN A 140 -23.81 -3.11 3.59
CA ASN A 140 -25.14 -3.21 2.99
C ASN A 140 -25.26 -2.42 1.70
N ALA A 141 -24.62 -1.24 1.66
CA ALA A 141 -24.55 -0.41 0.46
C ALA A 141 -23.25 0.39 0.45
N VAL A 142 -22.71 0.64 -0.75
CA VAL A 142 -21.57 1.52 -1.00
C VAL A 142 -22.02 2.56 -2.01
N THR A 143 -21.78 3.83 -1.72
CA THR A 143 -22.10 4.96 -2.61
C THR A 143 -20.81 5.63 -3.05
N PHE A 144 -20.66 5.83 -4.35
CA PHE A 144 -19.53 6.53 -4.94
C PHE A 144 -19.85 8.00 -5.25
N SER A 145 -18.80 8.80 -5.46
CA SER A 145 -18.92 10.24 -5.77
C SER A 145 -19.57 10.53 -7.12
N ASP A 146 -19.62 9.57 -8.03
CA ASP A 146 -20.31 9.65 -9.34
C ASP A 146 -21.80 9.25 -9.25
N GLY A 147 -22.27 8.87 -8.07
CA GLY A 147 -23.67 8.49 -7.82
C GLY A 147 -24.01 7.02 -8.07
N SER A 148 -22.99 6.19 -8.37
CA SER A 148 -23.15 4.73 -8.48
C SER A 148 -23.12 4.02 -7.13
#